data_44c93656a617e74c67a39667ec91d12d
#
_entry.id   44c93656a617e74c67a39667ec91d12d
#
_cell.length_a   1.000
_cell.length_b   1.000
_cell.length_c   1.000
_cell.angle_alpha   90.00
_cell.angle_beta   90.00
_cell.angle_gamma   90.00
#
_symmetry.space_group_name_H-M   'P 1'
#
loop_
_entity.id
_entity.type
_entity.pdbx_description
1 polymer ?
#
loop_
_entity_poly.entity_id
_entity_poly.type
_entity_poly.pdbx_seq_one_letter_code
_entity_poly.pdbx_strand_id
1 'polypeptide(L)'
;MPQWAGSCWYYLRYIDPKNQDTLADKKLLEHWLPVDLYVGGAEHAVLHLLYSRFWHKVLYDRGVVPTKEPFQKLFHQGMILGENGEKMSKSRGNVVNPDEIIESHGADALRVYEMFMGPLEAGLPWSARGLDGTRKWLERVWRAYHGAVEITETNDHALDKVYNQ
;
A
#
# COMPACT_ATOMS: atom_id res chain seq x y z
N MET A 1 4.17 28.03 2.12
CA MET A 1 2.82 27.65 1.69
C MET A 1 2.25 26.72 2.76
N PRO A 2 1.02 26.91 3.21
CA PRO A 2 0.41 26.04 4.21
C PRO A 2 -0.04 24.71 3.62
N GLN A 3 -0.31 23.73 4.50
CA GLN A 3 -0.89 22.41 4.22
C GLN A 3 -0.07 21.54 3.25
N TRP A 4 -0.47 21.48 1.99
CA TRP A 4 0.05 20.53 1.00
C TRP A 4 1.41 20.91 0.38
N ALA A 5 2.01 22.03 0.77
CA ALA A 5 3.24 22.51 0.14
C ALA A 5 4.41 21.52 0.23
N GLY A 6 4.59 20.88 1.38
CA GLY A 6 5.63 19.86 1.56
C GLY A 6 5.37 18.59 0.76
N SER A 7 4.11 18.14 0.72
CA SER A 7 3.72 16.92 0.02
C SER A 7 3.62 17.07 -1.50
N CYS A 8 3.62 18.31 -2.03
CA CYS A 8 3.56 18.55 -3.48
C CYS A 8 4.75 17.99 -4.26
N TRP A 9 5.89 17.78 -3.63
CA TRP A 9 7.13 17.48 -4.31
C TRP A 9 7.99 16.39 -3.65
N TYR A 10 7.53 15.76 -2.57
CA TYR A 10 8.29 14.75 -1.83
C TYR A 10 8.78 13.61 -2.72
N TYR A 11 7.95 13.16 -3.68
CA TYR A 11 8.28 12.08 -4.61
C TYR A 11 9.50 12.41 -5.49
N LEU A 12 9.73 13.69 -5.81
CA LEU A 12 10.93 14.14 -6.49
C LEU A 12 12.16 14.05 -5.58
N ARG A 13 12.00 14.48 -4.32
CA ARG A 13 13.08 14.44 -3.35
C ARG A 13 13.49 13.03 -2.96
N TYR A 14 12.57 12.07 -2.99
CA TYR A 14 12.86 10.66 -2.73
C TYR A 14 13.78 10.03 -3.77
N ILE A 15 13.83 10.58 -4.98
CA ILE A 15 14.74 10.12 -6.04
C ILE A 15 16.21 10.35 -5.65
N ASP A 16 16.50 11.48 -4.98
CA ASP A 16 17.85 11.83 -4.58
C ASP A 16 17.85 12.58 -3.22
N PRO A 17 17.57 11.88 -2.12
CA PRO A 17 17.28 12.50 -0.82
C PRO A 17 18.48 13.15 -0.16
N LYS A 18 19.71 12.78 -0.55
CA LYS A 18 20.96 13.27 0.04
C LYS A 18 21.60 14.41 -0.74
N ASN A 19 21.05 14.78 -1.89
CA ASN A 19 21.60 15.86 -2.71
C ASN A 19 21.44 17.21 -1.98
N GLN A 20 22.55 17.92 -1.82
CA GLN A 20 22.58 19.22 -1.14
C GLN A 20 22.55 20.40 -2.12
N ASP A 21 22.87 20.15 -3.39
CA ASP A 21 23.10 21.22 -4.39
C ASP A 21 21.84 21.47 -5.23
N THR A 22 21.09 20.42 -5.55
CA THR A 22 19.91 20.50 -6.41
C THR A 22 18.72 19.75 -5.82
N LEU A 23 17.53 19.92 -6.40
CA LEU A 23 16.32 19.17 -6.03
C LEU A 23 16.55 17.65 -6.10
N ALA A 24 17.14 17.20 -7.20
CA ALA A 24 17.62 15.85 -7.44
C ALA A 24 18.54 15.86 -8.68
N ASP A 25 19.43 14.86 -8.81
CA ASP A 25 20.25 14.71 -10.00
C ASP A 25 19.41 14.51 -11.25
N LYS A 26 19.78 15.21 -12.34
CA LYS A 26 19.00 15.21 -13.58
C LYS A 26 18.85 13.83 -14.21
N LYS A 27 19.92 13.01 -14.21
CA LYS A 27 19.89 11.66 -14.77
C LYS A 27 19.00 10.73 -13.95
N LEU A 28 18.98 10.92 -12.63
CA LEU A 28 18.06 10.18 -11.76
C LEU A 28 16.61 10.59 -12.01
N LEU A 29 16.32 11.88 -12.20
CA LEU A 29 14.99 12.34 -12.58
C LEU A 29 14.55 11.77 -13.93
N GLU A 30 15.43 11.75 -14.94
CA GLU A 30 15.17 11.15 -16.26
C GLU A 30 14.90 9.64 -16.18
N HIS A 31 15.51 8.93 -15.24
CA HIS A 31 15.35 7.50 -15.05
C HIS A 31 14.04 7.14 -14.29
N TRP A 32 13.71 7.90 -13.25
CA TRP A 32 12.63 7.55 -12.33
C TRP A 32 11.29 8.23 -12.62
N LEU A 33 11.25 9.23 -13.49
CA LEU A 33 10.02 9.94 -13.85
C LEU A 33 9.52 9.56 -15.26
N PRO A 34 8.20 9.57 -15.46
CA PRO A 34 7.15 9.78 -14.46
C PRO A 34 7.00 8.60 -13.52
N VAL A 35 6.47 8.81 -12.32
CA VAL A 35 6.16 7.72 -11.35
C VAL A 35 5.18 6.73 -11.98
N ASP A 36 5.50 5.44 -11.95
CA ASP A 36 4.73 4.41 -12.66
C ASP A 36 3.33 4.22 -12.09
N LEU A 37 3.19 4.23 -10.76
CA LEU A 37 1.94 3.96 -10.09
C LEU A 37 1.75 4.82 -8.84
N TYR A 38 0.63 5.53 -8.79
CA TYR A 38 0.15 6.25 -7.62
C TYR A 38 -1.02 5.48 -7.01
N VAL A 39 -0.85 5.00 -5.78
CA VAL A 39 -1.90 4.32 -5.02
C VAL A 39 -2.40 5.27 -3.93
N GLY A 40 -3.68 5.56 -3.93
CA GLY A 40 -4.25 6.48 -2.94
C GLY A 40 -5.75 6.66 -3.09
N GLY A 41 -6.39 7.15 -2.03
CA GLY A 41 -7.83 7.42 -2.02
C GLY A 41 -8.27 8.42 -3.07
N ALA A 42 -9.51 8.31 -3.53
CA ALA A 42 -10.09 9.17 -4.56
C ALA A 42 -10.14 10.66 -4.14
N GLU A 43 -10.15 10.95 -2.83
CA GLU A 43 -10.11 12.31 -2.29
C GLU A 43 -8.85 13.07 -2.70
N HIS A 44 -7.74 12.37 -2.97
CA HIS A 44 -6.50 13.01 -3.41
C HIS A 44 -6.58 13.59 -4.83
N ALA A 45 -7.60 13.26 -5.60
CA ALA A 45 -7.83 13.88 -6.91
C ALA A 45 -7.95 15.41 -6.82
N VAL A 46 -8.59 15.92 -5.75
CA VAL A 46 -8.74 17.35 -5.47
C VAL A 46 -7.80 17.87 -4.38
N LEU A 47 -6.97 17.01 -3.81
CA LEU A 47 -6.00 17.33 -2.78
C LEU A 47 -4.57 17.17 -3.32
N HIS A 48 -3.89 16.11 -2.92
CA HIS A 48 -2.47 15.90 -3.25
C HIS A 48 -2.20 15.85 -4.75
N LEU A 49 -3.01 15.15 -5.53
CA LEU A 49 -2.81 15.03 -6.98
C LEU A 49 -2.94 16.36 -7.70
N LEU A 50 -3.90 17.20 -7.30
CA LEU A 50 -4.07 18.53 -7.89
C LEU A 50 -2.83 19.41 -7.66
N TYR A 51 -2.34 19.46 -6.40
CA TYR A 51 -1.22 20.31 -6.04
C TYR A 51 0.11 19.77 -6.57
N SER A 52 0.36 18.47 -6.49
CA SER A 52 1.58 17.86 -7.01
C SER A 52 1.68 18.01 -8.53
N ARG A 53 0.57 17.81 -9.25
CA ARG A 53 0.51 18.00 -10.69
C ARG A 53 0.76 19.45 -11.09
N PHE A 54 0.19 20.42 -10.38
CA PHE A 54 0.45 21.85 -10.61
C PHE A 54 1.95 22.18 -10.44
N TRP A 55 2.55 21.76 -9.32
CA TRP A 55 3.98 21.94 -9.08
C TRP A 55 4.84 21.27 -10.15
N HIS A 56 4.52 20.06 -10.50
CA HIS A 56 5.27 19.32 -11.51
C HIS A 56 5.28 20.04 -12.86
N LYS A 57 4.13 20.58 -13.28
CA LYS A 57 4.03 21.36 -14.51
C LYS A 57 4.86 22.65 -14.47
N VAL A 58 4.87 23.35 -13.34
CA VAL A 58 5.73 24.52 -13.16
C VAL A 58 7.21 24.14 -13.25
N LEU A 59 7.61 23.02 -12.63
CA LEU A 59 8.99 22.51 -12.69
C LEU A 59 9.35 22.04 -14.10
N TYR A 60 8.41 21.46 -14.84
CA TYR A 60 8.59 21.09 -16.25
C TYR A 60 8.82 22.33 -17.12
N ASP A 61 7.99 23.35 -16.98
CA ASP A 61 8.14 24.61 -17.73
C ASP A 61 9.46 25.34 -17.44
N ARG A 62 10.04 25.08 -16.25
CA ARG A 62 11.35 25.58 -15.85
C ARG A 62 12.52 24.65 -16.24
N GLY A 63 12.25 23.51 -16.89
CA GLY A 63 13.27 22.55 -17.30
C GLY A 63 13.92 21.77 -16.13
N VAL A 64 13.26 21.74 -14.96
CA VAL A 64 13.77 21.04 -13.78
C VAL A 64 13.44 19.55 -13.81
N VAL A 65 12.26 19.19 -14.30
CA VAL A 65 11.83 17.79 -14.46
C VAL A 65 11.62 17.45 -15.94
N PRO A 66 11.86 16.19 -16.36
CA PRO A 66 11.84 15.79 -17.77
C PRO A 66 10.44 15.52 -18.33
N THR A 67 9.41 15.34 -17.49
CA THR A 67 8.08 14.89 -17.88
C THR A 67 7.01 15.93 -17.56
N LYS A 68 5.96 16.00 -18.40
CA LYS A 68 4.82 16.92 -18.19
C LYS A 68 3.90 16.49 -17.06
N GLU A 69 3.79 15.19 -16.84
CA GLU A 69 2.91 14.62 -15.82
C GLU A 69 3.74 13.85 -14.79
N PRO A 70 3.38 13.96 -13.50
CA PRO A 70 4.13 13.31 -12.43
C PRO A 70 3.90 11.80 -12.34
N PHE A 71 2.68 11.33 -12.67
CA PHE A 71 2.23 9.96 -12.47
C PHE A 71 1.67 9.37 -13.74
N GLN A 72 2.01 8.11 -14.05
CA GLN A 72 1.51 7.41 -15.25
C GLN A 72 0.14 6.79 -15.00
N LYS A 73 -0.03 6.16 -13.85
CA LYS A 73 -1.24 5.43 -13.50
C LYS A 73 -1.69 5.75 -12.08
N LEU A 74 -2.99 6.00 -11.94
CA LEU A 74 -3.66 6.12 -10.64
C LEU A 74 -4.39 4.84 -10.32
N PHE A 75 -4.30 4.43 -9.07
CA PHE A 75 -5.06 3.31 -8.53
C PHE A 75 -5.73 3.76 -7.24
N HIS A 76 -7.05 3.81 -7.24
CA HIS A 76 -7.82 4.18 -6.07
C HIS A 76 -8.30 2.93 -5.34
N GLN A 77 -7.82 2.75 -4.11
CA GLN A 77 -8.34 1.69 -3.26
C GLN A 77 -9.74 2.03 -2.76
N GLY A 78 -10.54 0.99 -2.55
CA GLY A 78 -11.83 1.09 -1.90
C GLY A 78 -11.71 1.45 -0.42
N MET A 79 -12.84 1.70 0.19
CA MET A 79 -12.92 2.05 1.60
C MET A 79 -13.27 0.82 2.44
N ILE A 80 -12.55 0.60 3.53
CA ILE A 80 -12.97 -0.36 4.55
C ILE A 80 -14.06 0.29 5.39
N LEU A 81 -15.24 -0.35 5.37
CA LEU A 81 -16.41 0.10 6.08
C LEU A 81 -16.49 -0.55 7.47
N GLY A 82 -17.29 0.01 8.36
CA GLY A 82 -17.64 -0.67 9.61
C GLY A 82 -18.39 -1.97 9.36
N GLU A 83 -18.55 -2.81 10.38
CA GLU A 83 -19.27 -4.11 10.28
C GLU A 83 -20.71 -3.98 9.76
N ASN A 84 -21.32 -2.82 9.98
CA ASN A 84 -22.66 -2.48 9.48
C ASN A 84 -22.69 -1.99 8.02
N GLY A 85 -21.53 -1.98 7.32
CA GLY A 85 -21.41 -1.48 5.96
C GLY A 85 -21.40 0.04 5.82
N GLU A 86 -21.34 0.78 6.94
CA GLU A 86 -21.27 2.23 6.92
C GLU A 86 -19.82 2.74 7.02
N LYS A 87 -19.60 3.95 6.51
CA LYS A 87 -18.30 4.61 6.64
C LYS A 87 -17.89 4.73 8.12
N MET A 88 -16.68 4.30 8.45
CA MET A 88 -16.12 4.48 9.78
C MET A 88 -15.95 5.97 10.11
N SER A 89 -16.38 6.37 11.30
CA SER A 89 -16.13 7.71 11.81
C SER A 89 -16.06 7.72 13.34
N LYS A 90 -15.25 8.62 13.90
CA LYS A 90 -15.13 8.78 15.35
C LYS A 90 -16.46 9.16 15.99
N SER A 91 -17.28 9.98 15.32
CA SER A 91 -18.60 10.39 15.81
C SER A 91 -19.61 9.25 15.90
N ARG A 92 -19.43 8.19 15.12
CA ARG A 92 -20.30 6.99 15.14
C ARG A 92 -19.79 5.89 16.06
N GLY A 93 -18.55 6.01 16.55
CA GLY A 93 -17.95 5.02 17.42
C GLY A 93 -17.68 3.66 16.74
N ASN A 94 -17.64 3.62 15.40
CA ASN A 94 -17.46 2.39 14.62
C ASN A 94 -16.06 2.30 13.97
N VAL A 95 -15.10 3.06 14.47
CA VAL A 95 -13.72 3.03 13.97
C VAL A 95 -13.00 1.83 14.56
N VAL A 96 -12.33 1.06 13.70
CA VAL A 96 -11.39 0.02 14.10
C VAL A 96 -10.01 0.64 14.17
N ASN A 97 -9.37 0.56 15.34
CA ASN A 97 -8.02 1.08 15.54
C ASN A 97 -7.00 -0.01 15.16
N PRO A 98 -6.13 0.22 14.17
CA PRO A 98 -5.08 -0.74 13.80
C PRO A 98 -4.17 -1.15 14.96
N ASP A 99 -3.84 -0.25 15.89
CA ASP A 99 -2.95 -0.55 17.01
C ASP A 99 -3.55 -1.63 17.92
N GLU A 100 -4.84 -1.56 18.24
CA GLU A 100 -5.55 -2.57 19.03
C GLU A 100 -5.58 -3.94 18.33
N ILE A 101 -5.70 -3.94 17.00
CA ILE A 101 -5.65 -5.16 16.21
C ILE A 101 -4.24 -5.74 16.18
N ILE A 102 -3.23 -4.91 16.06
CA ILE A 102 -1.82 -5.33 16.08
C ILE A 102 -1.46 -5.94 17.43
N GLU A 103 -1.90 -5.37 18.53
CA GLU A 103 -1.69 -5.91 19.88
C GLU A 103 -2.37 -7.27 20.07
N SER A 104 -3.59 -7.42 19.57
CA SER A 104 -4.39 -8.63 19.80
C SER A 104 -4.11 -9.76 18.80
N HIS A 105 -3.85 -9.45 17.53
CA HIS A 105 -3.75 -10.43 16.44
C HIS A 105 -2.40 -10.43 15.72
N GLY A 106 -1.60 -9.37 15.88
CA GLY A 106 -0.35 -9.16 15.17
C GLY A 106 -0.53 -8.42 13.84
N ALA A 107 0.50 -7.68 13.44
CA ALA A 107 0.51 -6.89 12.22
C ALA A 107 0.34 -7.75 10.96
N ASP A 108 0.93 -8.93 10.92
CA ASP A 108 0.84 -9.83 9.77
C ASP A 108 -0.58 -10.32 9.54
N ALA A 109 -1.32 -10.63 10.61
CA ALA A 109 -2.72 -11.05 10.50
C ALA A 109 -3.59 -9.93 9.93
N LEU A 110 -3.40 -8.68 10.38
CA LEU A 110 -4.09 -7.52 9.85
C LEU A 110 -3.79 -7.32 8.36
N ARG A 111 -2.53 -7.31 7.97
CA ARG A 111 -2.10 -7.10 6.58
C ARG A 111 -2.62 -8.18 5.63
N VAL A 112 -2.55 -9.45 6.04
CA VAL A 112 -3.09 -10.57 5.25
C VAL A 112 -4.60 -10.46 5.14
N TYR A 113 -5.27 -10.09 6.23
CA TYR A 113 -6.72 -9.91 6.23
C TYR A 113 -7.16 -8.81 5.25
N GLU A 114 -6.54 -7.64 5.28
CA GLU A 114 -6.86 -6.53 4.37
C GLU A 114 -6.69 -6.91 2.90
N MET A 115 -5.62 -7.65 2.56
CA MET A 115 -5.40 -8.13 1.19
C MET A 115 -6.37 -9.25 0.78
N PHE A 116 -6.85 -10.03 1.74
CA PHE A 116 -7.75 -11.16 1.49
C PHE A 116 -9.23 -10.76 1.40
N MET A 117 -9.63 -9.62 1.96
CA MET A 117 -11.04 -9.18 2.01
C MET A 117 -11.71 -9.15 0.63
N GLY A 118 -10.96 -8.78 -0.42
CA GLY A 118 -11.47 -8.71 -1.78
C GLY A 118 -10.62 -7.81 -2.68
N PRO A 119 -11.11 -7.46 -3.87
CA PRO A 119 -10.43 -6.56 -4.78
C PRO A 119 -10.13 -5.22 -4.09
N LEU A 120 -8.92 -4.72 -4.28
CA LEU A 120 -8.44 -3.51 -3.59
C LEU A 120 -9.31 -2.27 -3.89
N GLU A 121 -9.97 -2.24 -5.05
CA GLU A 121 -10.87 -1.15 -5.45
C GLU A 121 -12.25 -1.20 -4.79
N ALA A 122 -12.62 -2.35 -4.21
CA ALA A 122 -13.95 -2.52 -3.64
C ALA A 122 -14.05 -1.93 -2.24
N GLY A 123 -15.18 -1.30 -1.94
CA GLY A 123 -15.55 -0.97 -0.57
C GLY A 123 -16.06 -2.24 0.14
N LEU A 124 -15.43 -2.62 1.23
CA LEU A 124 -15.71 -3.90 1.92
C LEU A 124 -15.98 -3.67 3.41
N PRO A 125 -16.95 -4.36 4.00
CA PRO A 125 -17.20 -4.25 5.43
C PRO A 125 -16.13 -4.98 6.23
N TRP A 126 -15.71 -4.39 7.34
CA TRP A 126 -14.86 -5.04 8.32
C TRP A 126 -15.52 -6.27 8.90
N SER A 127 -14.73 -7.31 9.18
CA SER A 127 -15.20 -8.52 9.86
C SER A 127 -14.14 -9.03 10.85
N ALA A 128 -14.42 -8.94 12.12
CA ALA A 128 -13.55 -9.48 13.17
C ALA A 128 -13.34 -11.01 13.03
N ARG A 129 -14.40 -11.74 12.60
CA ARG A 129 -14.30 -13.18 12.33
C ARG A 129 -13.32 -13.51 11.20
N GLY A 130 -13.25 -12.67 10.16
CA GLY A 130 -12.31 -12.84 9.06
C GLY A 130 -10.86 -12.67 9.54
N LEU A 131 -10.62 -11.72 10.42
CA LEU A 131 -9.32 -11.48 11.05
C LEU A 131 -8.84 -12.67 11.88
N ASP A 132 -9.70 -13.26 12.71
CA ASP A 132 -9.41 -14.49 13.45
C ASP A 132 -9.02 -15.65 12.52
N GLY A 133 -9.67 -15.74 11.37
CA GLY A 133 -9.37 -16.75 10.34
C GLY A 133 -7.95 -16.60 9.80
N THR A 134 -7.51 -15.38 9.47
CA THR A 134 -6.15 -15.12 8.97
C THR A 134 -5.09 -15.41 10.01
N ARG A 135 -5.31 -15.03 11.27
CA ARG A 135 -4.40 -15.36 12.36
C ARG A 135 -4.21 -16.88 12.50
N LYS A 136 -5.30 -17.64 12.56
CA LYS A 136 -5.26 -19.11 12.65
C LYS A 136 -4.55 -19.75 11.45
N TRP A 137 -4.70 -19.13 10.26
CA TRP A 137 -4.00 -19.60 9.07
C TRP A 137 -2.49 -19.37 9.20
N LEU A 138 -2.05 -18.18 9.59
CA LEU A 138 -0.63 -17.87 9.84
C LEU A 138 0.00 -18.78 10.88
N GLU A 139 -0.71 -19.05 11.99
CA GLU A 139 -0.26 -19.98 13.03
C GLU A 139 -0.10 -21.42 12.50
N ARG A 140 -0.95 -21.86 11.57
CA ARG A 140 -0.80 -23.16 10.90
C ARG A 140 0.41 -23.19 9.98
N VAL A 141 0.61 -22.14 9.18
CA VAL A 141 1.79 -22.01 8.32
C VAL A 141 3.07 -22.04 9.15
N TRP A 142 3.10 -21.27 10.23
CA TRP A 142 4.24 -21.23 11.15
C TRP A 142 4.55 -22.61 11.75
N ARG A 143 3.52 -23.30 12.25
CA ARG A 143 3.68 -24.65 12.80
C ARG A 143 4.12 -25.67 11.76
N ALA A 144 3.61 -25.58 10.54
CA ALA A 144 4.04 -26.46 9.46
C ALA A 144 5.52 -26.26 9.11
N TYR A 145 5.98 -25.02 9.10
CA TYR A 145 7.38 -24.70 8.81
C TYR A 145 8.33 -25.09 9.95
N HIS A 146 7.97 -24.82 11.20
CA HIS A 146 8.81 -25.09 12.37
C HIS A 146 8.54 -26.44 13.04
N GLY A 147 7.45 -27.11 12.70
CA GLY A 147 7.07 -28.41 13.25
C GLY A 147 7.70 -29.59 12.51
N ALA A 148 9.04 -29.64 12.51
CA ALA A 148 9.82 -30.81 12.13
C ALA A 148 9.43 -31.49 10.79
N VAL A 149 9.46 -30.77 9.72
CA VAL A 149 9.76 -31.35 8.42
C VAL A 149 11.27 -31.22 8.27
N GLU A 150 12.02 -32.31 8.55
CA GLU A 150 13.32 -32.46 7.94
C GLU A 150 13.07 -32.35 6.44
N ILE A 151 13.56 -31.28 5.85
CA ILE A 151 13.59 -31.13 4.40
C ILE A 151 14.65 -32.11 3.94
N THR A 152 14.24 -33.38 3.76
CA THR A 152 15.07 -34.35 3.06
C THR A 152 15.06 -33.91 1.59
N GLU A 153 16.25 -33.73 1.01
CA GLU A 153 16.46 -33.54 -0.43
C GLU A 153 16.08 -34.79 -1.27
N THR A 154 15.05 -35.48 -0.90
CA THR A 154 14.50 -36.56 -1.70
C THR A 154 13.47 -35.96 -2.64
N ASN A 155 13.79 -35.99 -3.94
CA ASN A 155 12.84 -35.89 -5.05
C ASN A 155 11.76 -36.96 -4.91
N ASP A 156 10.85 -36.80 -3.98
CA ASP A 156 9.72 -37.70 -3.82
C ASP A 156 8.56 -37.19 -4.68
N HIS A 157 8.48 -37.72 -5.90
CA HIS A 157 7.38 -37.47 -6.84
C HIS A 157 5.99 -37.81 -6.26
N ALA A 158 5.89 -38.38 -5.08
CA ALA A 158 4.63 -38.65 -4.39
C ALA A 158 3.97 -37.36 -3.90
N LEU A 159 4.73 -36.31 -3.55
CA LEU A 159 4.20 -35.03 -3.13
C LEU A 159 3.63 -34.22 -4.30
N ASP A 160 4.18 -34.35 -5.49
CA ASP A 160 3.69 -33.67 -6.68
C ASP A 160 2.26 -34.09 -7.07
N LYS A 161 1.85 -35.32 -6.71
CA LYS A 161 0.49 -35.81 -6.94
C LYS A 161 -0.55 -35.25 -5.99
N VAL A 162 -0.15 -34.78 -4.82
CA VAL A 162 -1.06 -34.22 -3.80
C VAL A 162 -1.38 -32.76 -4.10
N TYR A 163 -0.47 -32.03 -4.77
CA TYR A 163 -0.65 -30.61 -5.11
C TYR A 163 -1.36 -30.38 -6.45
N ASN A 164 -1.54 -31.42 -7.27
CA ASN A 164 -2.18 -31.33 -8.59
C ASN A 164 -3.60 -31.92 -8.63
N GLN A 165 -4.22 -32.15 -7.49
CA GLN A 165 -5.64 -32.47 -7.34
C GLN A 165 -6.38 -31.30 -6.67
#